data_9a50e754f49e941e7df75005e7c4264a
#
_entry.id   9a50e754f49e941e7df75005e7c4264a
#
_cell.length_a   1.000
_cell.length_b   1.000
_cell.length_c   1.000
_cell.angle_alpha   90.00
_cell.angle_beta   90.00
_cell.angle_gamma   90.00
#
_symmetry.space_group_name_H-M   'P 1'
#
loop_
_entity.id
_entity.type
_entity.pdbx_description
1 polymer ?
#
loop_
_entity_poly.entity_id
_entity_poly.type
_entity_poly.pdbx_seq_one_letter_code
_entity_poly.pdbx_strand_id
1 'polypeptide(L)'
;IFSKTLLQKNGFENISLIGDTRIDRVIKTMESNTHFPKIEKFIDSNKCFIAGSTWKEDYEIILSKINKLKNIKIIIAPHKIDPKSINLITSKLKKSYALYSSLKKDTEFKKDILIINSIGILSKIYQYANLSYIGGGMGKDGLHNILEPAIYGSPIIIGKNYSKFSEAKDLISIGGIKSIKNNKEFERIFEKIITDNQLSSKIGEINKTYILKNKGATDKIFIKIKEFL
;
A
#
# COMPACT_ATOMS: atom_id res chain seq x y z
N ILE A 1 20.62 8.46 -7.06
CA ILE A 1 21.53 9.59 -7.36
C ILE A 1 21.99 10.26 -6.07
N PHE A 2 21.10 10.67 -5.15
CA PHE A 2 21.48 11.36 -3.89
C PHE A 2 22.49 10.57 -3.06
N SER A 3 22.28 9.26 -2.86
CA SER A 3 23.19 8.40 -2.09
C SER A 3 24.60 8.33 -2.73
N LYS A 4 24.67 8.27 -4.06
CA LYS A 4 25.97 8.29 -4.78
C LYS A 4 26.71 9.59 -4.51
N THR A 5 26.04 10.73 -4.66
CA THR A 5 26.64 12.05 -4.41
C THR A 5 27.11 12.21 -2.97
N LEU A 6 26.32 11.68 -2.00
CA LEU A 6 26.70 11.71 -0.58
C LEU A 6 27.95 10.88 -0.32
N LEU A 7 28.04 9.68 -0.86
CA LEU A 7 29.21 8.81 -0.72
C LEU A 7 30.47 9.44 -1.38
N GLN A 8 30.30 10.01 -2.58
CA GLN A 8 31.41 10.72 -3.26
C GLN A 8 31.95 11.88 -2.43
N LYS A 9 31.08 12.68 -1.80
CA LYS A 9 31.48 13.77 -0.89
C LYS A 9 32.24 13.27 0.35
N ASN A 10 32.06 12.01 0.73
CA ASN A 10 32.76 11.36 1.85
C ASN A 10 33.97 10.52 1.39
N GLY A 11 34.49 10.73 0.17
CA GLY A 11 35.75 10.13 -0.30
C GLY A 11 35.60 8.73 -0.90
N PHE A 12 34.39 8.23 -1.12
CA PHE A 12 34.22 6.93 -1.79
C PHE A 12 34.22 7.13 -3.32
N GLU A 13 35.09 6.42 -4.04
CA GLU A 13 35.21 6.53 -5.50
C GLU A 13 34.52 5.40 -6.26
N ASN A 14 34.68 4.16 -5.79
CA ASN A 14 34.10 2.97 -6.43
C ASN A 14 32.62 2.78 -6.11
N ILE A 15 31.73 3.63 -6.68
CA ILE A 15 30.31 3.64 -6.40
C ILE A 15 29.52 3.29 -7.66
N SER A 16 28.80 2.18 -7.64
CA SER A 16 27.88 1.77 -8.68
C SER A 16 26.42 2.12 -8.31
N LEU A 17 25.70 2.78 -9.22
CA LEU A 17 24.27 3.04 -9.06
C LEU A 17 23.49 1.85 -9.62
N ILE A 18 22.94 1.04 -8.75
CA ILE A 18 22.34 -0.25 -9.12
C ILE A 18 20.81 -0.20 -9.16
N GLY A 19 20.17 0.51 -8.23
CA GLY A 19 18.73 0.59 -8.10
C GLY A 19 18.23 0.15 -6.71
N ASP A 20 16.96 -0.27 -6.64
CA ASP A 20 16.31 -0.65 -5.39
C ASP A 20 15.83 -2.11 -5.47
N THR A 21 16.45 -3.00 -4.70
CA THR A 21 16.11 -4.43 -4.66
C THR A 21 14.70 -4.71 -4.11
N ARG A 22 14.08 -3.75 -3.40
CA ARG A 22 12.67 -3.86 -2.97
C ARG A 22 11.74 -3.98 -4.17
N ILE A 23 12.09 -3.38 -5.31
CA ILE A 23 11.34 -3.46 -6.57
C ILE A 23 11.33 -4.90 -7.10
N ASP A 24 12.48 -5.55 -7.17
CA ASP A 24 12.57 -6.94 -7.62
C ASP A 24 11.79 -7.88 -6.68
N ARG A 25 11.82 -7.60 -5.38
CA ARG A 25 11.08 -8.36 -4.37
C ARG A 25 9.56 -8.27 -4.58
N VAL A 26 9.00 -7.08 -4.82
CA VAL A 26 7.55 -6.95 -5.03
C VAL A 26 7.10 -7.57 -6.34
N ILE A 27 7.93 -7.55 -7.39
CA ILE A 27 7.69 -8.27 -8.65
C ILE A 27 7.61 -9.77 -8.38
N LYS A 28 8.59 -10.35 -7.69
CA LYS A 28 8.61 -11.76 -7.32
C LYS A 28 7.39 -12.15 -6.47
N THR A 29 6.95 -11.26 -5.57
CA THR A 29 5.74 -11.48 -4.76
C THR A 29 4.49 -11.53 -5.63
N MET A 30 4.35 -10.64 -6.61
CA MET A 30 3.24 -10.64 -7.57
C MET A 30 3.23 -11.90 -8.43
N GLU A 31 4.40 -12.32 -8.93
CA GLU A 31 4.56 -13.53 -9.77
C GLU A 31 4.20 -14.83 -9.03
N SER A 32 4.24 -14.84 -7.70
CA SER A 32 3.82 -16.00 -6.91
C SER A 32 2.33 -16.33 -7.05
N ASN A 33 1.54 -15.44 -7.64
CA ASN A 33 0.11 -15.58 -7.98
C ASN A 33 -0.72 -16.28 -6.89
N THR A 34 -0.54 -15.84 -5.66
CA THR A 34 -1.19 -16.46 -4.48
C THR A 34 -2.65 -16.06 -4.40
N HIS A 35 -3.56 -17.03 -4.37
CA HIS A 35 -4.99 -16.81 -4.17
C HIS A 35 -5.38 -16.81 -2.70
N PHE A 36 -6.36 -15.99 -2.35
CA PHE A 36 -6.92 -15.90 -1.00
C PHE A 36 -8.44 -16.08 -1.03
N PRO A 37 -8.95 -17.34 -1.08
CA PRO A 37 -10.39 -17.62 -1.25
C PRO A 37 -11.28 -16.91 -0.22
N LYS A 38 -10.79 -16.74 1.02
CA LYS A 38 -11.52 -15.98 2.05
C LYS A 38 -11.65 -14.50 1.72
N ILE A 39 -10.60 -13.90 1.15
CA ILE A 39 -10.62 -12.49 0.73
C ILE A 39 -11.54 -12.32 -0.48
N GLU A 40 -11.42 -13.21 -1.46
CA GLU A 40 -12.26 -13.22 -2.66
C GLU A 40 -13.73 -13.36 -2.31
N LYS A 41 -14.07 -14.31 -1.44
CA LYS A 41 -15.45 -14.48 -0.93
C LYS A 41 -15.92 -13.26 -0.14
N PHE A 42 -15.07 -12.60 0.62
CA PHE A 42 -15.43 -11.38 1.35
C PHE A 42 -15.72 -10.22 0.40
N ILE A 43 -14.93 -10.05 -0.66
CA ILE A 43 -15.09 -8.95 -1.62
C ILE A 43 -16.33 -9.15 -2.50
N ASP A 44 -16.60 -10.37 -2.92
CA ASP A 44 -17.80 -10.77 -3.66
C ASP A 44 -18.15 -9.81 -4.81
N SER A 45 -17.19 -9.62 -5.74
CA SER A 45 -17.30 -8.72 -6.92
C SER A 45 -17.50 -7.23 -6.62
N ASN A 46 -17.51 -6.81 -5.35
CA ASN A 46 -17.56 -5.39 -5.01
C ASN A 46 -16.22 -4.72 -5.22
N LYS A 47 -16.24 -3.39 -5.41
CA LYS A 47 -15.01 -2.59 -5.29
C LYS A 47 -14.41 -2.77 -3.90
N CYS A 48 -13.09 -2.87 -3.83
CA CYS A 48 -12.36 -3.06 -2.58
C CYS A 48 -11.38 -1.89 -2.32
N PHE A 49 -11.50 -1.28 -1.15
CA PHE A 49 -10.53 -0.33 -0.62
C PHE A 49 -9.67 -1.03 0.42
N ILE A 50 -8.34 -0.96 0.26
CA ILE A 50 -7.39 -1.56 1.19
C ILE A 50 -6.57 -0.47 1.87
N ALA A 51 -6.70 -0.35 3.19
CA ALA A 51 -5.87 0.51 4.03
C ALA A 51 -4.82 -0.35 4.74
N GLY A 52 -3.58 -0.30 4.25
CA GLY A 52 -2.50 -1.16 4.73
C GLY A 52 -1.50 -0.44 5.61
N SER A 53 -0.92 -1.16 6.57
CA SER A 53 0.07 -0.68 7.56
C SER A 53 -0.38 0.59 8.29
N THR A 54 -1.65 0.65 8.67
CA THR A 54 -2.26 1.84 9.27
C THR A 54 -1.87 2.01 10.74
N TRP A 55 -1.72 3.28 11.16
CA TRP A 55 -1.47 3.71 12.52
C TRP A 55 -2.63 4.55 13.06
N LYS A 56 -2.58 4.91 14.34
CA LYS A 56 -3.67 5.68 14.98
C LYS A 56 -3.93 7.03 14.31
N GLU A 57 -2.89 7.70 13.83
CA GLU A 57 -2.98 8.99 13.12
C GLU A 57 -3.70 8.87 11.78
N ASP A 58 -3.54 7.73 11.10
CA ASP A 58 -4.24 7.44 9.85
C ASP A 58 -5.75 7.26 10.09
N TYR A 59 -6.15 6.65 11.23
CA TYR A 59 -7.56 6.44 11.54
C TYR A 59 -8.36 7.74 11.69
N GLU A 60 -7.74 8.79 12.20
CA GLU A 60 -8.38 10.12 12.30
C GLU A 60 -8.75 10.70 10.93
N ILE A 61 -8.02 10.30 9.91
CA ILE A 61 -8.23 10.74 8.52
C ILE A 61 -9.22 9.86 7.78
N ILE A 62 -9.00 8.53 7.81
CA ILE A 62 -9.73 7.61 6.92
C ILE A 62 -11.08 7.14 7.48
N LEU A 63 -11.24 7.01 8.81
CA LEU A 63 -12.44 6.38 9.38
C LEU A 63 -13.70 7.21 9.21
N SER A 64 -13.59 8.55 9.16
CA SER A 64 -14.75 9.42 8.89
C SER A 64 -15.41 9.06 7.56
N LYS A 65 -14.61 8.79 6.53
CA LYS A 65 -15.08 8.37 5.21
C LYS A 65 -15.51 6.91 5.19
N ILE A 66 -14.68 6.02 5.72
CA ILE A 66 -14.95 4.57 5.78
C ILE A 66 -16.33 4.30 6.38
N ASN A 67 -16.68 4.96 7.48
CA ASN A 67 -17.96 4.78 8.17
C ASN A 67 -19.19 5.20 7.34
N LYS A 68 -19.00 5.98 6.27
CA LYS A 68 -20.07 6.46 5.38
C LYS A 68 -20.16 5.70 4.05
N LEU A 69 -19.15 4.90 3.70
CA LEU A 69 -19.09 4.20 2.41
C LEU A 69 -20.24 3.18 2.29
N LYS A 70 -20.81 3.08 1.09
CA LYS A 70 -21.81 2.06 0.72
C LYS A 70 -21.30 1.32 -0.52
N ASN A 71 -21.62 0.04 -0.63
CA ASN A 71 -21.30 -0.81 -1.80
C ASN A 71 -19.81 -0.89 -2.13
N ILE A 72 -18.95 -0.80 -1.11
CA ILE A 72 -17.51 -0.97 -1.21
C ILE A 72 -17.08 -1.84 -0.03
N LYS A 73 -16.35 -2.89 -0.31
CA LYS A 73 -15.69 -3.70 0.73
C LYS A 73 -14.41 -3.02 1.18
N ILE A 74 -14.15 -3.08 2.46
CA ILE A 74 -13.04 -2.38 3.08
C ILE A 74 -12.16 -3.39 3.79
N ILE A 75 -10.88 -3.38 3.50
CA ILE A 75 -9.88 -4.18 4.21
C ILE A 75 -8.96 -3.22 4.96
N ILE A 76 -8.83 -3.39 6.26
CA ILE A 76 -7.89 -2.62 7.10
C ILE A 76 -6.85 -3.58 7.63
N ALA A 77 -5.60 -3.34 7.30
CA ALA A 77 -4.45 -4.06 7.83
C ALA A 77 -3.64 -3.10 8.72
N PRO A 78 -3.84 -3.13 10.04
CA PRO A 78 -3.08 -2.29 10.96
C PRO A 78 -1.61 -2.69 10.99
N HIS A 79 -0.72 -1.73 11.28
CA HIS A 79 0.70 -2.02 11.45
C HIS A 79 0.96 -2.95 12.65
N LYS A 80 0.22 -2.76 13.74
CA LYS A 80 0.23 -3.63 14.92
C LYS A 80 -1.07 -4.40 15.04
N ILE A 81 -0.96 -5.70 15.25
CA ILE A 81 -2.11 -6.63 15.33
C ILE A 81 -2.39 -7.12 16.75
N ASP A 82 -1.77 -6.51 17.76
CA ASP A 82 -2.06 -6.80 19.16
C ASP A 82 -3.51 -6.41 19.52
N PRO A 83 -4.10 -7.01 20.59
CA PRO A 83 -5.48 -6.75 20.97
C PRO A 83 -5.80 -5.27 21.22
N LYS A 84 -4.85 -4.50 21.77
CA LYS A 84 -5.03 -3.07 22.04
C LYS A 84 -5.15 -2.28 20.73
N SER A 85 -4.32 -2.58 19.75
CA SER A 85 -4.36 -1.94 18.42
C SER A 85 -5.63 -2.29 17.67
N ILE A 86 -6.07 -3.55 17.72
CA ILE A 86 -7.34 -3.98 17.10
C ILE A 86 -8.53 -3.28 17.78
N ASN A 87 -8.57 -3.24 19.12
CA ASN A 87 -9.64 -2.56 19.86
C ASN A 87 -9.71 -1.07 19.56
N LEU A 88 -8.56 -0.40 19.37
CA LEU A 88 -8.51 1.02 18.98
C LEU A 88 -9.24 1.28 17.65
N ILE A 89 -9.12 0.38 16.69
CA ILE A 89 -9.79 0.49 15.39
C ILE A 89 -11.28 0.20 15.56
N THR A 90 -11.59 -0.97 16.14
CA THR A 90 -12.97 -1.48 16.22
C THR A 90 -13.89 -0.56 17.04
N SER A 91 -13.37 0.09 18.08
CA SER A 91 -14.13 1.06 18.89
C SER A 91 -14.56 2.32 18.11
N LYS A 92 -13.87 2.64 17.01
CA LYS A 92 -14.17 3.80 16.16
C LYS A 92 -14.99 3.44 14.92
N LEU A 93 -15.21 2.16 14.65
CA LEU A 93 -16.01 1.71 13.52
C LEU A 93 -17.52 1.81 13.83
N LYS A 94 -18.26 2.39 12.89
CA LYS A 94 -19.73 2.45 12.91
C LYS A 94 -20.36 1.40 11.98
N LYS A 95 -19.55 0.63 11.28
CA LYS A 95 -19.95 -0.41 10.34
C LYS A 95 -19.66 -1.80 10.89
N SER A 96 -20.32 -2.77 10.33
CA SER A 96 -20.09 -4.17 10.68
C SER A 96 -18.72 -4.63 10.22
N TYR A 97 -17.99 -5.36 11.06
CA TYR A 97 -16.66 -5.87 10.75
C TYR A 97 -16.49 -7.35 11.10
N ALA A 98 -15.49 -7.97 10.49
CA ALA A 98 -14.95 -9.28 10.86
C ALA A 98 -13.43 -9.22 10.98
N LEU A 99 -12.86 -10.15 11.76
CA LEU A 99 -11.41 -10.37 11.79
C LEU A 99 -11.05 -11.48 10.81
N TYR A 100 -9.97 -11.31 10.07
CA TYR A 100 -9.53 -12.30 9.08
C TYR A 100 -9.31 -13.70 9.69
N SER A 101 -8.74 -13.78 10.90
CA SER A 101 -8.53 -15.04 11.61
C SER A 101 -9.83 -15.76 11.98
N SER A 102 -10.94 -15.04 12.13
CA SER A 102 -12.23 -15.59 12.53
C SER A 102 -13.15 -15.94 11.37
N LEU A 103 -12.79 -15.57 10.12
CA LEU A 103 -13.62 -15.84 8.94
C LEU A 103 -13.88 -17.35 8.73
N LYS A 104 -15.06 -17.79 9.14
CA LYS A 104 -15.52 -19.20 9.02
C LYS A 104 -16.99 -19.28 8.56
N LYS A 105 -17.86 -18.40 9.08
CA LYS A 105 -19.31 -18.42 8.84
C LYS A 105 -19.68 -17.46 7.70
N ASP A 106 -20.71 -17.79 6.94
CA ASP A 106 -21.20 -16.96 5.83
C ASP A 106 -21.61 -15.54 6.26
N THR A 107 -22.12 -15.39 7.48
CA THR A 107 -22.46 -14.09 8.05
C THR A 107 -21.28 -13.14 8.20
N GLU A 108 -20.06 -13.67 8.36
CA GLU A 108 -18.83 -12.88 8.50
C GLU A 108 -18.36 -12.29 7.16
N PHE A 109 -18.60 -13.02 6.05
CA PHE A 109 -18.31 -12.52 4.70
C PHE A 109 -19.25 -11.40 4.26
N LYS A 110 -20.44 -11.28 4.86
CA LYS A 110 -21.41 -10.21 4.59
C LYS A 110 -21.07 -8.89 5.27
N LYS A 111 -20.08 -8.87 6.16
CA LYS A 111 -19.63 -7.63 6.83
C LYS A 111 -19.07 -6.62 5.84
N ASP A 112 -19.08 -5.33 6.22
CA ASP A 112 -18.56 -4.25 5.40
C ASP A 112 -17.06 -4.16 5.43
N ILE A 113 -16.47 -4.47 6.60
CA ILE A 113 -15.05 -4.27 6.89
C ILE A 113 -14.41 -5.59 7.31
N LEU A 114 -13.25 -5.88 6.73
CA LEU A 114 -12.38 -6.96 7.16
C LEU A 114 -11.10 -6.39 7.77
N ILE A 115 -10.80 -6.77 9.00
CA ILE A 115 -9.57 -6.39 9.67
C ILE A 115 -8.58 -7.55 9.56
N ILE A 116 -7.42 -7.28 8.97
CA ILE A 116 -6.34 -8.25 8.85
C ILE A 116 -5.56 -8.28 10.15
N ASN A 117 -5.77 -9.29 10.93
CA ASN A 117 -5.08 -9.56 12.20
C ASN A 117 -4.11 -10.74 12.10
N SER A 118 -3.47 -10.89 10.93
CA SER A 118 -2.44 -11.89 10.65
C SER A 118 -1.28 -11.27 9.88
N ILE A 119 -0.08 -11.80 10.04
CA ILE A 119 1.15 -11.34 9.40
C ILE A 119 1.34 -12.06 8.05
N GLY A 120 1.99 -11.37 7.09
CA GLY A 120 2.54 -11.98 5.87
C GLY A 120 1.61 -12.02 4.66
N ILE A 121 0.35 -11.57 4.77
CA ILE A 121 -0.59 -11.59 3.62
C ILE A 121 -0.76 -10.22 2.94
N LEU A 122 -0.47 -9.11 3.64
CA LEU A 122 -0.80 -7.76 3.17
C LEU A 122 -0.22 -7.46 1.79
N SER A 123 1.07 -7.73 1.56
CA SER A 123 1.75 -7.47 0.29
C SER A 123 1.09 -8.17 -0.90
N LYS A 124 0.43 -9.29 -0.67
CA LYS A 124 -0.23 -10.09 -1.70
C LYS A 124 -1.69 -9.71 -1.92
N ILE A 125 -2.41 -9.30 -0.87
CA ILE A 125 -3.83 -8.96 -0.98
C ILE A 125 -4.08 -7.62 -1.67
N TYR A 126 -3.06 -6.80 -1.88
CA TYR A 126 -3.18 -5.59 -2.71
C TYR A 126 -3.60 -5.88 -4.16
N GLN A 127 -3.46 -7.12 -4.65
CA GLN A 127 -4.00 -7.53 -5.94
C GLN A 127 -5.51 -7.33 -6.07
N TYR A 128 -6.24 -7.28 -4.94
CA TYR A 128 -7.68 -7.09 -4.91
C TYR A 128 -8.10 -5.62 -4.72
N ALA A 129 -7.14 -4.69 -4.63
CA ALA A 129 -7.43 -3.29 -4.33
C ALA A 129 -7.82 -2.49 -5.58
N ASN A 130 -9.00 -1.91 -5.57
CA ASN A 130 -9.38 -0.85 -6.51
C ASN A 130 -8.80 0.51 -6.11
N LEU A 131 -8.46 0.68 -4.85
CA LEU A 131 -7.79 1.85 -4.28
C LEU A 131 -7.08 1.41 -3.00
N SER A 132 -5.84 1.85 -2.82
CA SER A 132 -5.04 1.60 -1.62
C SER A 132 -4.75 2.88 -0.85
N TYR A 133 -4.75 2.77 0.47
CA TYR A 133 -4.17 3.76 1.38
C TYR A 133 -2.98 3.13 2.10
N ILE A 134 -1.83 3.82 2.11
CA ILE A 134 -0.65 3.33 2.83
C ILE A 134 -0.38 4.21 4.04
N GLY A 135 -0.42 3.56 5.20
CA GLY A 135 -0.27 4.21 6.49
C GLY A 135 1.13 4.69 6.81
N GLY A 136 1.25 5.35 7.97
CA GLY A 136 2.48 5.92 8.51
C GLY A 136 2.82 7.32 8.03
N GLY A 137 2.29 7.72 6.86
CA GLY A 137 2.54 9.05 6.30
C GLY A 137 1.81 10.20 7.01
N MET A 138 0.87 9.94 7.92
CA MET A 138 0.23 10.98 8.74
C MET A 138 0.98 11.24 10.05
N GLY A 139 1.63 10.22 10.61
CA GLY A 139 2.39 10.25 11.85
C GLY A 139 3.87 10.60 11.66
N LYS A 140 4.66 10.32 12.72
CA LYS A 140 6.11 10.51 12.75
C LYS A 140 6.89 9.24 12.39
N ASP A 141 6.24 8.08 12.42
CA ASP A 141 6.86 6.76 12.24
C ASP A 141 7.34 6.52 10.81
N GLY A 142 6.85 7.29 9.85
CA GLY A 142 7.24 7.25 8.45
C GLY A 142 6.33 6.39 7.57
N LEU A 143 6.34 6.70 6.29
CA LEU A 143 5.55 6.02 5.26
C LEU A 143 5.97 4.57 5.10
N HIS A 144 5.00 3.67 5.02
CA HIS A 144 5.22 2.25 4.73
C HIS A 144 5.41 1.97 3.23
N ASN A 145 5.63 0.70 2.88
CA ASN A 145 6.03 0.28 1.54
C ASN A 145 4.92 0.50 0.50
N ILE A 146 5.08 1.53 -0.33
CA ILE A 146 4.17 1.86 -1.42
C ILE A 146 4.39 1.01 -2.68
N LEU A 147 5.53 0.31 -2.79
CA LEU A 147 5.85 -0.51 -3.96
C LEU A 147 4.95 -1.76 -4.04
N GLU A 148 4.46 -2.24 -2.88
CA GLU A 148 3.58 -3.41 -2.81
C GLU A 148 2.24 -3.21 -3.54
N PRO A 149 1.44 -2.16 -3.28
CA PRO A 149 0.25 -1.90 -4.08
C PRO A 149 0.57 -1.42 -5.50
N ALA A 150 1.70 -0.73 -5.70
CA ALA A 150 2.08 -0.18 -6.99
C ALA A 150 2.29 -1.26 -8.06
N ILE A 151 2.90 -2.41 -7.73
CA ILE A 151 3.12 -3.51 -8.67
C ILE A 151 1.82 -4.12 -9.21
N TYR A 152 0.76 -4.11 -8.40
CA TYR A 152 -0.56 -4.58 -8.84
C TYR A 152 -1.36 -3.53 -9.62
N GLY A 153 -0.81 -2.33 -9.81
CA GLY A 153 -1.51 -1.25 -10.50
C GLY A 153 -2.65 -0.65 -9.69
N SER A 154 -2.60 -0.74 -8.35
CA SER A 154 -3.56 -0.03 -7.52
C SER A 154 -3.25 1.47 -7.48
N PRO A 155 -4.24 2.37 -7.64
CA PRO A 155 -4.10 3.77 -7.23
C PRO A 155 -3.78 3.87 -5.74
N ILE A 156 -2.92 4.81 -5.36
CA ILE A 156 -2.41 4.89 -3.99
C ILE A 156 -2.64 6.29 -3.42
N ILE A 157 -3.15 6.33 -2.18
CA ILE A 157 -3.22 7.53 -1.36
C ILE A 157 -2.27 7.35 -0.17
N ILE A 158 -1.52 8.39 0.17
CA ILE A 158 -0.60 8.42 1.31
C ILE A 158 -0.78 9.71 2.11
N GLY A 159 -0.29 9.71 3.35
CA GLY A 159 -0.21 10.92 4.17
C GLY A 159 0.88 11.91 3.70
N LYS A 160 0.96 13.05 4.36
CA LYS A 160 1.83 14.20 4.01
C LYS A 160 3.32 13.98 4.26
N ASN A 161 3.69 13.03 5.13
CA ASN A 161 5.07 12.84 5.59
C ASN A 161 5.78 11.77 4.75
N TYR A 162 6.11 12.08 3.51
CA TYR A 162 6.77 11.18 2.55
C TYR A 162 8.11 11.70 2.03
N SER A 163 8.58 12.86 2.48
CA SER A 163 9.75 13.54 1.91
C SER A 163 11.06 12.76 1.98
N LYS A 164 11.16 11.79 2.90
CA LYS A 164 12.32 10.89 3.05
C LYS A 164 12.32 9.70 2.09
N PHE A 165 11.22 9.48 1.34
CA PHE A 165 11.00 8.34 0.47
C PHE A 165 11.09 8.78 -0.99
N SER A 166 12.20 8.45 -1.66
CA SER A 166 12.47 8.86 -3.05
C SER A 166 11.44 8.32 -4.02
N GLU A 167 11.06 7.05 -3.87
CA GLU A 167 10.05 6.39 -4.66
C GLU A 167 8.67 7.05 -4.55
N ALA A 168 8.34 7.58 -3.38
CA ALA A 168 7.08 8.31 -3.20
C ALA A 168 7.11 9.66 -3.93
N LYS A 169 8.23 10.38 -3.88
CA LYS A 169 8.40 11.64 -4.63
C LYS A 169 8.28 11.40 -6.13
N ASP A 170 8.96 10.37 -6.63
CA ASP A 170 8.93 10.02 -8.05
C ASP A 170 7.50 9.70 -8.50
N LEU A 171 6.82 8.79 -7.79
CA LEU A 171 5.45 8.39 -8.11
C LEU A 171 4.43 9.53 -7.97
N ILE A 172 4.60 10.45 -7.02
CA ILE A 172 3.77 11.66 -6.92
C ILE A 172 4.00 12.57 -8.14
N SER A 173 5.26 12.79 -8.53
CA SER A 173 5.60 13.69 -9.63
C SER A 173 5.02 13.25 -10.97
N ILE A 174 4.94 11.93 -11.20
CA ILE A 174 4.33 11.35 -12.41
C ILE A 174 2.83 11.05 -12.28
N GLY A 175 2.23 11.35 -11.13
CA GLY A 175 0.79 11.24 -10.92
C GLY A 175 0.27 9.89 -10.43
N GLY A 176 1.15 8.92 -10.17
CA GLY A 176 0.81 7.57 -9.69
C GLY A 176 0.30 7.51 -8.25
N ILE A 177 0.71 8.47 -7.41
CA ILE A 177 0.30 8.56 -6.00
C ILE A 177 -0.31 9.91 -5.69
N LYS A 178 -1.27 9.93 -4.78
CA LYS A 178 -1.85 11.16 -4.23
C LYS A 178 -1.51 11.28 -2.75
N SER A 179 -0.92 12.42 -2.36
CA SER A 179 -0.69 12.74 -0.94
C SER A 179 -1.82 13.60 -0.40
N ILE A 180 -2.16 13.38 0.87
CA ILE A 180 -3.21 14.12 1.58
C ILE A 180 -2.69 14.72 2.88
N LYS A 181 -3.31 15.81 3.33
CA LYS A 181 -2.99 16.49 4.58
C LYS A 181 -4.08 16.36 5.65
N ASN A 182 -5.31 16.10 5.25
CA ASN A 182 -6.49 16.06 6.13
C ASN A 182 -7.62 15.20 5.52
N ASN A 183 -8.69 14.98 6.29
CA ASN A 183 -9.86 14.19 5.87
C ASN A 183 -10.60 14.79 4.68
N LYS A 184 -10.72 16.10 4.53
CA LYS A 184 -11.41 16.71 3.37
C LYS A 184 -10.69 16.37 2.07
N GLU A 185 -9.35 16.45 2.07
CA GLU A 185 -8.53 16.03 0.91
C GLU A 185 -8.67 14.53 0.64
N PHE A 186 -8.64 13.71 1.69
CA PHE A 186 -8.84 12.27 1.56
C PHE A 186 -10.20 11.97 0.93
N GLU A 187 -11.29 12.51 1.48
CA GLU A 187 -12.65 12.28 0.97
C GLU A 187 -12.77 12.66 -0.51
N ARG A 188 -12.28 13.83 -0.88
CA ARG A 188 -12.32 14.33 -2.27
C ARG A 188 -11.52 13.46 -3.24
N ILE A 189 -10.30 13.05 -2.85
CA ILE A 189 -9.43 12.22 -3.70
C ILE A 189 -9.96 10.80 -3.78
N PHE A 190 -10.43 10.24 -2.66
CA PHE A 190 -11.05 8.93 -2.59
C PHE A 190 -12.23 8.83 -3.55
N GLU A 191 -13.21 9.77 -3.44
CA GLU A 191 -14.37 9.79 -4.31
C GLU A 191 -13.98 9.85 -5.78
N LYS A 192 -13.10 10.79 -6.13
CA LYS A 192 -12.66 10.98 -7.51
C LYS A 192 -12.08 9.70 -8.12
N ILE A 193 -11.25 8.97 -7.37
CA ILE A 193 -10.59 7.77 -7.88
C ILE A 193 -11.54 6.57 -7.89
N ILE A 194 -12.35 6.38 -6.84
CA ILE A 194 -13.18 5.18 -6.71
C ILE A 194 -14.38 5.19 -7.67
N THR A 195 -14.84 6.37 -8.08
CA THR A 195 -15.97 6.53 -9.00
C THR A 195 -15.57 6.60 -10.46
N ASP A 196 -14.36 7.08 -10.76
CA ASP A 196 -13.84 7.22 -12.13
C ASP A 196 -12.90 6.06 -12.48
N ASN A 197 -13.45 5.05 -13.17
CA ASN A 197 -12.68 3.86 -13.56
C ASN A 197 -11.54 4.19 -14.53
N GLN A 198 -11.70 5.18 -15.43
CA GLN A 198 -10.65 5.55 -16.38
C GLN A 198 -9.48 6.20 -15.67
N LEU A 199 -9.77 7.13 -14.76
CA LEU A 199 -8.74 7.74 -13.91
C LEU A 199 -8.03 6.71 -13.03
N SER A 200 -8.80 5.81 -12.40
CA SER A 200 -8.26 4.72 -11.58
C SER A 200 -7.29 3.85 -12.37
N SER A 201 -7.70 3.39 -13.54
CA SER A 201 -6.88 2.57 -14.44
C SER A 201 -5.61 3.29 -14.88
N LYS A 202 -5.72 4.56 -15.29
CA LYS A 202 -4.57 5.39 -15.68
C LYS A 202 -3.55 5.54 -14.57
N ILE A 203 -4.01 5.84 -13.34
CA ILE A 203 -3.12 5.96 -12.18
C ILE A 203 -2.46 4.61 -11.87
N GLY A 204 -3.23 3.54 -11.93
CA GLY A 204 -2.72 2.19 -11.70
C GLY A 204 -1.66 1.77 -12.70
N GLU A 205 -1.85 2.10 -13.99
CA GLU A 205 -0.87 1.82 -15.04
C GLU A 205 0.44 2.60 -14.83
N ILE A 206 0.37 3.87 -14.40
CA ILE A 206 1.56 4.65 -14.03
C ILE A 206 2.35 3.94 -12.94
N ASN A 207 1.67 3.48 -11.88
CA ASN A 207 2.29 2.79 -10.75
C ASN A 207 2.99 1.50 -11.19
N LYS A 208 2.27 0.64 -11.91
CA LYS A 208 2.81 -0.63 -12.41
C LYS A 208 3.99 -0.43 -13.37
N THR A 209 3.86 0.52 -14.28
CA THR A 209 4.92 0.85 -15.25
C THR A 209 6.18 1.36 -14.54
N TYR A 210 6.04 2.20 -13.50
CA TYR A 210 7.18 2.65 -12.69
C TYR A 210 7.94 1.47 -12.10
N ILE A 211 7.24 0.52 -11.47
CA ILE A 211 7.87 -0.68 -10.90
C ILE A 211 8.60 -1.48 -11.98
N LEU A 212 7.95 -1.79 -13.09
CA LEU A 212 8.52 -2.62 -14.15
C LEU A 212 9.72 -1.97 -14.85
N LYS A 213 9.75 -0.64 -14.99
CA LYS A 213 10.89 0.09 -15.56
C LYS A 213 12.12 0.13 -14.66
N ASN A 214 11.93 0.01 -13.34
CA ASN A 214 13.02 0.11 -12.36
C ASN A 214 13.51 -1.26 -11.82
N LYS A 215 13.11 -2.37 -12.45
CA LYS A 215 13.54 -3.73 -12.08
C LYS A 215 15.00 -4.01 -12.41
N GLY A 216 15.54 -5.07 -11.81
CA GLY A 216 16.84 -5.65 -12.16
C GLY A 216 18.00 -5.19 -11.25
N ALA A 217 17.70 -4.56 -10.11
CA ALA A 217 18.74 -4.18 -9.14
C ALA A 217 19.47 -5.40 -8.56
N THR A 218 18.73 -6.47 -8.27
CA THR A 218 19.29 -7.71 -7.72
C THR A 218 20.30 -8.35 -8.67
N ASP A 219 19.96 -8.48 -9.96
CA ASP A 219 20.85 -9.08 -10.97
C ASP A 219 22.13 -8.24 -11.14
N LYS A 220 21.98 -6.91 -11.17
CA LYS A 220 23.14 -5.99 -11.26
C LYS A 220 24.08 -6.15 -10.07
N ILE A 221 23.54 -6.37 -8.85
CA ILE A 221 24.35 -6.65 -7.67
C ILE A 221 25.10 -7.97 -7.84
N PHE A 222 24.44 -9.03 -8.27
CA PHE A 222 25.09 -10.33 -8.49
C PHE A 222 26.20 -10.26 -9.52
N ILE A 223 25.98 -9.59 -10.66
CA ILE A 223 27.01 -9.39 -11.69
C ILE A 223 28.19 -8.67 -11.07
N LYS A 224 27.94 -7.59 -10.32
CA LYS A 224 29.02 -6.78 -9.73
C LYS A 224 29.82 -7.53 -8.68
N ILE A 225 29.19 -8.33 -7.84
CA ILE A 225 29.88 -9.16 -6.83
C ILE A 225 30.78 -10.22 -7.49
N LYS A 226 30.33 -10.83 -8.60
CA LYS A 226 31.14 -11.82 -9.34
C LYS A 226 32.43 -11.26 -9.93
N GLU A 227 32.53 -9.96 -10.14
CA GLU A 227 33.78 -9.31 -10.59
C GLU A 227 34.86 -9.29 -9.49
N PHE A 228 34.48 -9.57 -8.23
CA PHE A 228 35.37 -9.55 -7.06
C PHE A 228 35.65 -10.95 -6.48
N LEU A 229 35.01 -12.00 -7.00
CA LEU A 229 35.21 -13.40 -6.61
C LEU A 229 36.11 -14.13 -7.64
#